data_471caf9cc09ba75e29462454e9814d01
#
_entry.id   471caf9cc09ba75e29462454e9814d01
#
_cell.length_a   1.000
_cell.length_b   1.000
_cell.length_c   1.000
_cell.angle_alpha   90.00
_cell.angle_beta   90.00
_cell.angle_gamma   90.00
#
_symmetry.space_group_name_H-M   'P 1'
#
loop_
_entity.id
_entity.type
_entity.pdbx_description
1 polymer ?
#
loop_
_entity_poly.entity_id
_entity_poly.type
_entity_poly.pdbx_seq_one_letter_code
_entity_poly.pdbx_strand_id
1 'polypeptide(L)'
;PPRSTLFPYTTLFRSIEQWSSVETALRARYDALNEGTLAGAFAFDPQHAAAPLPRAWQWLDASSFLSHGERMQKAFALDPIEGVEHTPLMYQGCGDDFLGAHDDIVLPSESHGIDFEGEFAVVVDEVPMGCSAQDAADHIRLIVQVNDVSLRALAPREMKTGFGFIQAKSSSSFAPVAITPDELGEAWRDGRVHLPLRVEWNGQWFGHAHGGAIHFGFHQLIAHAALTRRLRAGCVIGSGTVSNADPTVGAACIAERRAVEMIEQGAPQTSFMRFGDRVRMEVLDLRGQSVFGAIDQRVVRGGLPCA
;
A
#
# COMPACT_ATOMS: atom_id res chain seq x y z
N PRO A 1 12.09 24.97 6.86
CA PRO A 1 11.27 26.03 6.27
C PRO A 1 9.82 25.63 6.41
N PRO A 2 8.89 26.58 6.65
CA PRO A 2 7.48 26.24 6.75
C PRO A 2 7.06 25.62 5.43
N ARG A 3 6.48 24.42 5.49
CA ARG A 3 5.84 23.76 4.36
C ARG A 3 4.85 24.75 3.76
N SER A 4 5.00 25.06 2.48
CA SER A 4 4.22 26.08 1.79
C SER A 4 2.71 25.87 2.04
N THR A 5 2.08 26.84 2.66
CA THR A 5 0.66 26.85 3.02
C THR A 5 -0.27 27.14 1.83
N LEU A 6 0.24 27.09 0.60
CA LEU A 6 -0.54 27.50 -0.59
C LEU A 6 -1.58 26.47 -1.05
N PHE A 7 -1.50 25.22 -0.57
CA PHE A 7 -2.55 24.23 -0.78
C PHE A 7 -2.71 23.41 0.50
N PRO A 8 -3.57 23.87 1.42
CA PRO A 8 -3.87 23.08 2.60
C PRO A 8 -4.46 21.74 2.18
N TYR A 9 -4.20 20.69 2.97
CA TYR A 9 -4.75 19.33 2.80
C TYR A 9 -6.25 19.30 2.47
N THR A 10 -7.00 20.31 2.90
CA THR A 10 -8.41 20.51 2.54
C THR A 10 -8.66 20.60 1.05
N THR A 11 -7.72 21.11 0.25
CA THR A 11 -7.90 21.22 -1.21
C THR A 11 -7.80 19.86 -1.90
N LEU A 12 -6.87 19.00 -1.46
CA LEU A 12 -6.73 17.66 -2.00
C LEU A 12 -7.98 16.82 -1.71
N PHE A 13 -8.44 16.78 -0.45
CA PHE A 13 -9.69 16.09 -0.11
C PHE A 13 -10.89 16.65 -0.86
N ARG A 14 -11.00 17.98 -0.99
CA ARG A 14 -12.06 18.62 -1.79
C ARG A 14 -12.02 18.21 -3.25
N SER A 15 -10.83 18.06 -3.83
CA SER A 15 -10.71 17.59 -5.22
C SER A 15 -11.23 16.16 -5.36
N ILE A 16 -10.96 15.28 -4.41
CA ILE A 16 -11.47 13.90 -4.41
C ILE A 16 -12.99 13.90 -4.12
N GLU A 17 -13.47 14.71 -3.17
CA GLU A 17 -14.90 14.88 -2.85
C GLU A 17 -15.71 15.45 -4.03
N GLN A 18 -15.10 16.24 -4.87
CA GLN A 18 -15.72 16.92 -6.01
C GLN A 18 -15.15 16.43 -7.34
N TRP A 19 -14.68 15.19 -7.40
CA TRP A 19 -13.96 14.65 -8.55
C TRP A 19 -14.64 14.96 -9.88
N SER A 20 -15.92 14.64 -10.01
CA SER A 20 -16.70 14.88 -11.23
C SER A 20 -16.73 16.32 -11.70
N SER A 21 -16.59 17.28 -10.78
CA SER A 21 -16.59 18.72 -11.11
C SER A 21 -15.20 19.26 -11.41
N VAL A 22 -14.14 18.64 -10.92
CA VAL A 22 -12.75 19.11 -11.07
C VAL A 22 -11.96 18.32 -12.11
N GLU A 23 -12.37 17.13 -12.45
CA GLU A 23 -11.64 16.22 -13.36
C GLU A 23 -11.31 16.87 -14.70
N THR A 24 -12.28 17.53 -15.34
CA THR A 24 -12.05 18.22 -16.61
C THR A 24 -10.95 19.29 -16.50
N ALA A 25 -10.94 20.04 -15.40
CA ALA A 25 -9.92 21.05 -15.18
C ALA A 25 -8.55 20.45 -14.87
N LEU A 26 -8.50 19.30 -14.17
CA LEU A 26 -7.27 18.57 -13.91
C LEU A 26 -6.69 18.00 -15.19
N ARG A 27 -7.51 17.38 -16.04
CA ARG A 27 -7.08 16.86 -17.36
C ARG A 27 -6.56 17.98 -18.26
N ALA A 28 -7.23 19.11 -18.33
CA ALA A 28 -6.75 20.25 -19.12
C ALA A 28 -5.40 20.79 -18.62
N ARG A 29 -5.13 20.76 -17.31
CA ARG A 29 -3.82 21.11 -16.75
C ARG A 29 -2.75 20.08 -17.07
N TYR A 30 -3.10 18.79 -17.02
CA TYR A 30 -2.23 17.70 -17.41
C TYR A 30 -1.81 17.81 -18.87
N ASP A 31 -2.76 18.05 -19.77
CA ASP A 31 -2.50 18.25 -21.19
C ASP A 31 -1.57 19.45 -21.43
N ALA A 32 -1.88 20.60 -20.81
CA ALA A 32 -1.05 21.81 -20.90
C ALA A 32 0.36 21.60 -20.33
N LEU A 33 0.51 20.79 -19.28
CA LEU A 33 1.81 20.42 -18.72
C LEU A 33 2.64 19.60 -19.72
N ASN A 34 2.03 18.59 -20.33
CA ASN A 34 2.69 17.73 -21.32
C ASN A 34 3.03 18.46 -22.61
N GLU A 35 2.23 19.46 -23.00
CA GLU A 35 2.49 20.35 -24.13
C GLU A 35 3.53 21.43 -23.80
N GLY A 36 3.96 21.57 -22.55
CA GLY A 36 4.89 22.61 -22.11
C GLY A 36 4.30 24.04 -22.10
N THR A 37 2.97 24.15 -22.12
CA THR A 37 2.24 25.44 -22.18
C THR A 37 1.76 25.92 -20.81
N LEU A 38 1.84 25.07 -19.76
CA LEU A 38 1.38 25.43 -18.42
C LEU A 38 2.34 26.41 -17.74
N ALA A 39 1.86 27.64 -17.53
CA ALA A 39 2.64 28.65 -16.82
C ALA A 39 2.86 28.25 -15.34
N GLY A 40 4.08 28.48 -14.84
CA GLY A 40 4.45 28.17 -13.47
C GLY A 40 4.72 26.69 -13.18
N ALA A 41 4.79 25.84 -14.21
CA ALA A 41 5.23 24.46 -14.06
C ALA A 41 6.69 24.40 -13.59
N PHE A 42 7.01 23.43 -12.75
CA PHE A 42 8.36 23.16 -12.24
C PHE A 42 8.63 21.66 -12.22
N ALA A 43 9.91 21.28 -12.21
CA ALA A 43 10.29 19.88 -12.14
C ALA A 43 9.83 19.25 -10.80
N PHE A 44 9.18 18.11 -10.88
CA PHE A 44 8.80 17.35 -9.69
C PHE A 44 10.04 16.71 -9.08
N ASP A 45 10.23 16.88 -7.77
CA ASP A 45 11.31 16.26 -7.01
C ASP A 45 10.72 15.19 -6.06
N PRO A 46 10.82 13.90 -6.42
CA PRO A 46 10.29 12.82 -5.60
C PRO A 46 10.97 12.71 -4.23
N GLN A 47 12.22 13.18 -4.09
CA GLN A 47 12.99 13.11 -2.84
C GLN A 47 12.38 13.98 -1.73
N HIS A 48 11.61 14.99 -2.08
CA HIS A 48 10.98 15.93 -1.16
C HIS A 48 9.46 15.84 -1.17
N ALA A 49 8.91 14.85 -1.87
CA ALA A 49 7.47 14.65 -1.92
C ALA A 49 6.95 14.03 -0.62
N ALA A 50 5.89 14.61 -0.07
CA ALA A 50 5.09 13.93 0.94
C ALA A 50 4.26 12.81 0.27
N ALA A 51 3.61 11.96 1.07
CA ALA A 51 2.62 11.04 0.54
C ALA A 51 1.58 11.78 -0.33
N PRO A 52 1.12 11.21 -1.46
CA PRO A 52 0.12 11.83 -2.33
C PRO A 52 -1.18 12.18 -1.57
N LEU A 53 -1.53 11.36 -0.58
CA LEU A 53 -2.58 11.60 0.39
C LEU A 53 -1.95 11.43 1.78
N PRO A 54 -1.55 12.53 2.47
CA PRO A 54 -0.79 12.41 3.73
C PRO A 54 -1.58 11.84 4.90
N ARG A 55 -2.89 11.72 4.77
CA ARG A 55 -3.81 11.06 5.70
C ARG A 55 -5.07 10.65 4.96
N ALA A 56 -5.84 9.72 5.50
CA ALA A 56 -7.13 9.28 4.99
C ALA A 56 -8.20 9.29 6.09
N TRP A 57 -9.47 9.29 5.70
CA TRP A 57 -10.57 9.05 6.64
C TRP A 57 -10.53 7.63 7.20
N GLN A 58 -10.17 6.67 6.34
CA GLN A 58 -9.93 5.28 6.71
C GLN A 58 -8.81 4.74 5.83
N TRP A 59 -7.93 3.97 6.43
CA TRP A 59 -7.03 3.05 5.79
C TRP A 59 -7.54 1.64 6.06
N LEU A 60 -8.08 0.98 5.04
CA LEU A 60 -8.63 -0.37 5.13
C LEU A 60 -7.74 -1.27 4.28
N ASP A 61 -6.95 -2.09 4.93
CA ASP A 61 -6.06 -2.98 4.22
C ASP A 61 -6.58 -4.42 4.23
N ALA A 62 -6.46 -5.08 3.08
CA ALA A 62 -6.92 -6.44 2.89
C ALA A 62 -5.77 -7.45 3.06
N SER A 63 -6.11 -8.72 3.06
CA SER A 63 -5.18 -9.83 2.87
C SER A 63 -5.68 -10.64 1.66
N SER A 64 -5.54 -10.05 0.46
CA SER A 64 -6.22 -10.56 -0.73
C SER A 64 -5.33 -11.41 -1.67
N PHE A 65 -4.10 -11.70 -1.29
CA PHE A 65 -3.24 -12.66 -1.98
C PHE A 65 -3.28 -13.99 -1.25
N LEU A 66 -4.09 -14.95 -1.72
CA LEU A 66 -4.29 -16.24 -1.04
C LEU A 66 -2.97 -17.00 -0.84
N SER A 67 -2.03 -16.90 -1.79
CA SER A 67 -0.71 -17.52 -1.69
C SER A 67 0.08 -17.05 -0.45
N HIS A 68 -0.08 -15.78 -0.04
CA HIS A 68 0.49 -15.28 1.20
C HIS A 68 -0.10 -15.98 2.41
N GLY A 69 -1.44 -15.98 2.53
CA GLY A 69 -2.15 -16.62 3.64
C GLY A 69 -1.86 -18.12 3.76
N GLU A 70 -1.87 -18.85 2.65
CA GLU A 70 -1.56 -20.29 2.58
C GLU A 70 -0.15 -20.59 3.08
N ARG A 71 0.86 -19.80 2.69
CA ARG A 71 2.23 -19.94 3.18
C ARG A 71 2.34 -19.69 4.68
N MET A 72 1.70 -18.63 5.17
CA MET A 72 1.70 -18.32 6.61
C MET A 72 1.03 -19.42 7.42
N GLN A 73 -0.13 -19.93 6.98
CA GLN A 73 -0.83 -21.04 7.62
C GLN A 73 0.04 -22.30 7.66
N LYS A 74 0.64 -22.68 6.54
CA LYS A 74 1.50 -23.85 6.44
C LYS A 74 2.77 -23.74 7.29
N ALA A 75 3.44 -22.58 7.25
CA ALA A 75 4.70 -22.37 7.96
C ALA A 75 4.54 -22.37 9.49
N PHE A 76 3.44 -21.80 9.97
CA PHE A 76 3.23 -21.57 11.41
C PHE A 76 2.14 -22.48 12.00
N ALA A 77 1.68 -23.50 11.25
CA ALA A 77 0.63 -24.42 11.65
C ALA A 77 -0.61 -23.70 12.23
N LEU A 78 -1.03 -22.64 11.56
CA LEU A 78 -2.20 -21.86 11.95
C LEU A 78 -3.47 -22.56 11.46
N ASP A 79 -4.54 -22.44 12.24
CA ASP A 79 -5.85 -22.93 11.82
C ASP A 79 -6.31 -22.20 10.54
N PRO A 80 -6.85 -22.93 9.55
CA PRO A 80 -7.42 -22.30 8.35
C PRO A 80 -8.56 -21.36 8.72
N ILE A 81 -8.59 -20.18 8.08
CA ILE A 81 -9.73 -19.28 8.18
C ILE A 81 -10.74 -19.70 7.13
N GLU A 82 -11.94 -20.15 7.56
CA GLU A 82 -12.99 -20.61 6.66
C GLU A 82 -13.50 -19.46 5.77
N GLY A 83 -13.72 -19.75 4.49
CA GLY A 83 -14.37 -18.83 3.55
C GLY A 83 -13.50 -17.68 3.05
N VAL A 84 -12.18 -17.72 3.24
CA VAL A 84 -11.25 -16.66 2.76
C VAL A 84 -11.28 -16.50 1.23
N GLU A 85 -11.69 -17.53 0.51
CA GLU A 85 -11.87 -17.52 -0.94
C GLU A 85 -13.19 -16.85 -1.38
N HIS A 86 -14.09 -16.57 -0.44
CA HIS A 86 -15.40 -15.95 -0.70
C HIS A 86 -15.57 -14.60 0.01
N THR A 87 -14.87 -14.40 1.12
CA THR A 87 -15.00 -13.19 1.95
C THR A 87 -13.63 -12.57 2.20
N PRO A 88 -13.39 -11.33 1.74
CA PRO A 88 -12.13 -10.65 1.99
C PRO A 88 -11.83 -10.50 3.48
N LEU A 89 -10.58 -10.78 3.87
CA LEU A 89 -10.07 -10.38 5.17
C LEU A 89 -9.55 -8.95 5.07
N MET A 90 -10.01 -8.09 5.99
CA MET A 90 -9.62 -6.67 6.02
C MET A 90 -9.47 -6.20 7.45
N TYR A 91 -8.55 -5.26 7.68
CA TYR A 91 -8.41 -4.57 8.96
C TYR A 91 -8.39 -3.05 8.75
N GLN A 92 -8.58 -2.30 9.84
CA GLN A 92 -8.46 -0.84 9.85
C GLN A 92 -7.05 -0.48 10.30
N GLY A 93 -6.27 0.12 9.40
CA GLY A 93 -4.93 0.62 9.66
C GLY A 93 -4.91 2.05 10.17
N CYS A 94 -3.71 2.54 10.50
CA CYS A 94 -3.45 3.91 10.88
C CYS A 94 -3.59 4.82 9.64
N GLY A 95 -4.70 5.55 9.55
CA GLY A 95 -5.02 6.38 8.39
C GLY A 95 -4.73 7.87 8.58
N ASP A 96 -4.26 8.29 9.73
CA ASP A 96 -4.12 9.71 10.10
C ASP A 96 -2.70 10.27 9.88
N ASP A 97 -1.71 9.39 9.59
CA ASP A 97 -0.32 9.76 9.38
C ASP A 97 0.36 8.82 8.39
N PHE A 98 0.45 9.21 7.11
CA PHE A 98 1.16 8.48 6.08
C PHE A 98 2.54 9.10 5.81
N LEU A 99 3.56 8.26 5.73
CA LEU A 99 4.92 8.66 5.40
C LEU A 99 5.07 8.86 3.89
N GLY A 100 5.90 9.83 3.52
CA GLY A 100 6.36 9.98 2.15
C GLY A 100 7.33 8.87 1.76
N ALA A 101 7.60 8.77 0.46
CA ALA A 101 8.40 7.70 -0.13
C ALA A 101 9.86 7.63 0.36
N HIS A 102 10.38 8.75 0.84
CA HIS A 102 11.77 8.89 1.30
C HIS A 102 11.88 9.28 2.78
N ASP A 103 10.74 9.32 3.51
CA ASP A 103 10.76 9.53 4.95
C ASP A 103 11.35 8.30 5.65
N ASP A 104 12.16 8.51 6.69
CA ASP A 104 12.68 7.41 7.49
C ASP A 104 11.54 6.66 8.21
N ILE A 105 11.64 5.33 8.31
CA ILE A 105 10.75 4.50 9.15
C ILE A 105 11.27 4.59 10.59
N VAL A 106 10.62 5.42 11.39
CA VAL A 106 11.05 5.74 12.76
C VAL A 106 10.39 4.81 13.77
N LEU A 107 11.16 3.94 14.41
CA LEU A 107 10.63 2.92 15.33
C LEU A 107 11.43 2.85 16.63
N PRO A 108 10.81 2.46 17.76
CA PRO A 108 11.46 2.48 19.05
C PRO A 108 12.42 1.30 19.30
N SER A 109 12.18 0.13 18.67
CA SER A 109 12.96 -1.08 18.95
C SER A 109 12.98 -2.08 17.79
N GLU A 110 14.13 -2.63 17.50
CA GLU A 110 14.31 -3.77 16.57
C GLU A 110 13.62 -5.05 17.10
N SER A 111 13.47 -5.19 18.42
CA SER A 111 12.82 -6.35 19.02
C SER A 111 11.35 -6.50 18.66
N HIS A 112 10.74 -5.47 18.08
CA HIS A 112 9.37 -5.53 17.57
C HIS A 112 9.23 -6.33 16.28
N GLY A 113 10.36 -6.75 15.64
CA GLY A 113 10.36 -7.55 14.42
C GLY A 113 9.91 -6.73 13.21
N ILE A 114 10.72 -5.74 12.84
CA ILE A 114 10.43 -4.75 11.80
C ILE A 114 10.40 -5.41 10.43
N ASP A 115 9.28 -5.32 9.75
CA ASP A 115 9.06 -5.86 8.41
C ASP A 115 8.49 -4.80 7.48
N PHE A 116 8.79 -4.90 6.22
CA PHE A 116 8.13 -4.15 5.15
C PHE A 116 7.06 -5.02 4.49
N GLU A 117 6.05 -4.40 3.89
CA GLU A 117 5.05 -5.07 3.06
C GLU A 117 4.81 -4.26 1.79
N GLY A 118 5.29 -4.78 0.66
CA GLY A 118 5.04 -4.17 -0.65
C GLY A 118 3.64 -4.48 -1.14
N GLU A 119 2.86 -3.42 -1.42
CA GLU A 119 1.45 -3.49 -1.70
C GLU A 119 1.01 -2.49 -2.77
N PHE A 120 -0.23 -2.65 -3.24
CA PHE A 120 -0.98 -1.65 -3.96
C PHE A 120 -2.16 -1.16 -3.14
N ALA A 121 -2.57 0.09 -3.36
CA ALA A 121 -3.80 0.62 -2.79
C ALA A 121 -4.54 1.50 -3.80
N VAL A 122 -5.82 1.71 -3.54
CA VAL A 122 -6.66 2.65 -4.29
C VAL A 122 -7.25 3.71 -3.36
N VAL A 123 -7.42 4.91 -3.90
CA VAL A 123 -8.14 6.01 -3.25
C VAL A 123 -9.50 6.14 -3.92
N VAL A 124 -10.57 6.15 -3.12
CA VAL A 124 -11.94 6.23 -3.61
C VAL A 124 -12.56 7.62 -3.39
N ASP A 125 -13.52 7.98 -4.23
CA ASP A 125 -14.48 9.04 -3.88
C ASP A 125 -15.56 8.52 -2.91
N GLU A 126 -16.69 9.20 -2.75
CA GLU A 126 -17.74 8.74 -1.84
C GLU A 126 -18.43 7.48 -2.38
N VAL A 127 -18.30 6.35 -1.65
CA VAL A 127 -18.91 5.08 -2.00
C VAL A 127 -20.18 4.91 -1.17
N PRO A 128 -21.36 4.71 -1.80
CA PRO A 128 -22.62 4.47 -1.08
C PRO A 128 -22.57 3.16 -0.27
N MET A 129 -23.29 3.14 0.86
CA MET A 129 -23.51 1.90 1.62
C MET A 129 -24.25 0.88 0.75
N GLY A 130 -23.78 -0.37 0.75
CA GLY A 130 -24.36 -1.46 -0.04
C GLY A 130 -24.01 -1.40 -1.53
N CYS A 131 -23.01 -0.60 -1.90
CA CYS A 131 -22.50 -0.51 -3.27
C CYS A 131 -22.12 -1.90 -3.81
N SER A 132 -22.57 -2.23 -5.02
CA SER A 132 -22.17 -3.49 -5.67
C SER A 132 -20.70 -3.44 -6.11
N ALA A 133 -20.06 -4.61 -6.30
CA ALA A 133 -18.71 -4.65 -6.82
C ALA A 133 -18.60 -4.02 -8.22
N GLN A 134 -19.62 -4.16 -9.04
CA GLN A 134 -19.66 -3.54 -10.36
C GLN A 134 -19.64 -2.01 -10.27
N ASP A 135 -20.52 -1.44 -9.44
CA ASP A 135 -20.60 0.01 -9.27
C ASP A 135 -19.35 0.56 -8.51
N ALA A 136 -18.80 -0.22 -7.61
CA ALA A 136 -17.61 0.15 -6.84
C ALA A 136 -16.36 0.41 -7.71
N ALA A 137 -16.28 -0.19 -8.90
CA ALA A 137 -15.21 0.09 -9.86
C ALA A 137 -15.20 1.57 -10.30
N ASP A 138 -16.38 2.18 -10.43
CA ASP A 138 -16.54 3.57 -10.84
C ASP A 138 -16.21 4.58 -9.74
N HIS A 139 -15.90 4.11 -8.52
CA HIS A 139 -15.50 4.96 -7.39
C HIS A 139 -13.97 5.01 -7.19
N ILE A 140 -13.19 4.23 -7.95
CA ILE A 140 -11.73 4.27 -7.88
C ILE A 140 -11.20 5.50 -8.61
N ARG A 141 -10.51 6.38 -7.89
CA ARG A 141 -9.96 7.63 -8.45
C ARG A 141 -8.47 7.57 -8.67
N LEU A 142 -7.73 7.03 -7.71
CA LEU A 142 -6.28 6.93 -7.79
C LEU A 142 -5.81 5.54 -7.38
N ILE A 143 -4.66 5.15 -7.91
CA ILE A 143 -3.93 3.93 -7.57
C ILE A 143 -2.55 4.36 -7.08
N VAL A 144 -2.01 3.69 -6.07
CA VAL A 144 -0.71 4.01 -5.48
C VAL A 144 -0.02 2.74 -4.98
N GLN A 145 1.31 2.75 -4.96
CA GLN A 145 2.13 1.74 -4.31
C GLN A 145 2.33 2.11 -2.84
N VAL A 146 2.32 1.10 -1.96
CA VAL A 146 2.38 1.25 -0.50
C VAL A 146 3.45 0.35 0.08
N ASN A 147 4.06 0.78 1.19
CA ASN A 147 4.79 -0.06 2.14
C ASN A 147 4.03 -0.05 3.47
N ASP A 148 3.34 -1.14 3.79
CA ASP A 148 2.60 -1.28 5.04
C ASP A 148 3.48 -1.87 6.13
N VAL A 149 4.25 -0.99 6.78
CA VAL A 149 5.23 -1.36 7.79
C VAL A 149 4.60 -2.15 8.93
N SER A 150 5.16 -3.32 9.22
CA SER A 150 4.61 -4.28 10.17
C SER A 150 5.59 -4.63 11.28
N LEU A 151 5.09 -4.78 12.50
CA LEU A 151 5.88 -5.18 13.67
C LEU A 151 5.48 -6.59 14.10
N ARG A 152 6.16 -7.58 13.54
CA ARG A 152 5.78 -9.00 13.60
C ARG A 152 5.79 -9.62 15.00
N ALA A 153 6.56 -9.09 15.94
CA ALA A 153 6.56 -9.56 17.32
C ALA A 153 5.29 -9.15 18.09
N LEU A 154 4.61 -8.08 17.64
CA LEU A 154 3.40 -7.55 18.29
C LEU A 154 2.12 -8.12 17.67
N ALA A 155 2.14 -8.44 16.38
CA ALA A 155 0.97 -8.87 15.61
C ALA A 155 0.25 -10.10 16.18
N PRO A 156 0.91 -11.20 16.64
CA PRO A 156 0.21 -12.40 17.10
C PRO A 156 -0.72 -12.15 18.29
N ARG A 157 -0.33 -11.26 19.20
CA ARG A 157 -1.18 -10.89 20.34
C ARG A 157 -2.43 -10.15 19.88
N GLU A 158 -2.26 -9.16 19.02
CA GLU A 158 -3.37 -8.33 18.52
C GLU A 158 -4.32 -9.13 17.65
N MET A 159 -3.81 -9.99 16.75
CA MET A 159 -4.63 -10.92 15.98
C MET A 159 -5.49 -11.82 16.86
N LYS A 160 -4.91 -12.37 17.93
CA LYS A 160 -5.62 -13.27 18.86
C LYS A 160 -6.75 -12.58 19.62
N THR A 161 -6.69 -11.27 19.84
CA THR A 161 -7.74 -10.52 20.55
C THR A 161 -8.96 -10.25 19.67
N GLY A 162 -8.82 -10.26 18.35
CA GLY A 162 -9.89 -9.93 17.39
C GLY A 162 -10.27 -8.45 17.32
N PHE A 163 -9.55 -7.54 18.02
CA PHE A 163 -9.84 -6.11 17.99
C PHE A 163 -9.11 -5.34 16.86
N GLY A 164 -8.23 -6.01 16.14
CA GLY A 164 -7.40 -5.38 15.08
C GLY A 164 -6.04 -4.92 15.59
N PHE A 165 -5.31 -4.22 14.72
CA PHE A 165 -3.95 -3.79 14.97
C PHE A 165 -3.89 -2.34 15.46
N ILE A 166 -3.13 -2.11 16.51
CA ILE A 166 -2.77 -0.77 17.02
C ILE A 166 -1.25 -0.60 17.05
N GLN A 167 -0.54 -1.56 17.67
CA GLN A 167 0.91 -1.50 17.82
C GLN A 167 1.65 -2.20 16.69
N ALA A 168 1.04 -3.25 16.12
CA ALA A 168 1.69 -4.07 15.10
C ALA A 168 1.75 -3.41 13.71
N LYS A 169 0.92 -2.40 13.47
CA LYS A 169 0.89 -1.62 12.22
C LYS A 169 1.15 -0.16 12.53
N SER A 170 2.36 0.30 12.23
CA SER A 170 2.74 1.70 12.32
C SER A 170 2.24 2.51 11.12
N SER A 171 2.73 3.75 10.94
CA SER A 171 2.39 4.54 9.77
C SER A 171 2.86 3.85 8.48
N SER A 172 1.94 3.65 7.53
CA SER A 172 2.24 3.13 6.20
C SER A 172 2.88 4.22 5.35
N SER A 173 3.68 3.82 4.36
CA SER A 173 4.39 4.75 3.47
C SER A 173 3.85 4.63 2.05
N PHE A 174 3.80 5.75 1.34
CA PHE A 174 3.26 5.81 -0.01
C PHE A 174 4.34 6.21 -1.02
N ALA A 175 4.30 5.65 -2.22
CA ALA A 175 5.08 6.13 -3.34
C ALA A 175 4.78 7.62 -3.61
N PRO A 176 5.72 8.37 -4.21
CA PRO A 176 5.58 9.83 -4.31
C PRO A 176 4.46 10.29 -5.24
N VAL A 177 3.96 9.39 -6.10
CA VAL A 177 2.91 9.68 -7.08
C VAL A 177 1.80 8.64 -6.98
N ALA A 178 0.55 9.11 -6.95
CA ALA A 178 -0.64 8.32 -7.22
C ALA A 178 -1.17 8.68 -8.61
N ILE A 179 -1.66 7.69 -9.35
CA ILE A 179 -2.10 7.84 -10.74
C ILE A 179 -3.56 7.45 -10.90
N THR A 180 -4.21 7.97 -11.92
CA THR A 180 -5.56 7.53 -12.30
C THR A 180 -5.51 6.17 -13.01
N PRO A 181 -6.60 5.37 -12.98
CA PRO A 181 -6.62 4.05 -13.62
C PRO A 181 -6.25 4.04 -15.11
N ASP A 182 -6.60 5.09 -15.85
CA ASP A 182 -6.30 5.23 -17.27
C ASP A 182 -4.79 5.38 -17.57
N GLU A 183 -3.99 5.90 -16.64
CA GLU A 183 -2.53 5.97 -16.79
C GLU A 183 -1.86 4.58 -16.79
N LEU A 184 -2.46 3.60 -16.13
CA LEU A 184 -1.97 2.21 -16.20
C LEU A 184 -2.33 1.51 -17.52
N GLY A 185 -3.29 2.03 -18.28
CA GLY A 185 -3.75 1.44 -19.52
C GLY A 185 -4.10 -0.06 -19.36
N GLU A 186 -3.53 -0.92 -20.21
CA GLU A 186 -3.78 -2.37 -20.16
C GLU A 186 -3.30 -3.06 -18.88
N ALA A 187 -2.43 -2.42 -18.11
CA ALA A 187 -1.99 -2.95 -16.82
C ALA A 187 -3.06 -2.81 -15.72
N TRP A 188 -4.09 -2.00 -15.95
CA TRP A 188 -5.27 -1.94 -15.09
C TRP A 188 -6.45 -2.65 -15.74
N ARG A 189 -6.82 -3.79 -15.22
CA ARG A 189 -8.02 -4.52 -15.67
C ARG A 189 -8.59 -5.36 -14.54
N ASP A 190 -9.90 -5.53 -14.55
CA ASP A 190 -10.64 -6.28 -13.52
C ASP A 190 -10.36 -5.82 -12.08
N GLY A 191 -10.13 -4.50 -11.90
CA GLY A 191 -9.79 -3.91 -10.62
C GLY A 191 -8.47 -4.42 -10.05
N ARG A 192 -7.46 -4.73 -10.88
CA ARG A 192 -6.15 -5.29 -10.51
C ARG A 192 -5.01 -4.55 -11.21
N VAL A 193 -3.89 -4.43 -10.52
CA VAL A 193 -2.63 -3.91 -11.10
C VAL A 193 -1.81 -5.09 -11.66
N HIS A 194 -1.76 -5.22 -12.97
CA HIS A 194 -1.06 -6.31 -13.66
C HIS A 194 0.42 -5.96 -13.95
N LEU A 195 1.13 -5.54 -12.91
CA LEU A 195 2.57 -5.24 -12.95
C LEU A 195 3.29 -5.90 -11.78
N PRO A 196 4.59 -6.22 -11.93
CA PRO A 196 5.41 -6.71 -10.84
C PRO A 196 5.80 -5.55 -9.91
N LEU A 197 5.67 -5.78 -8.59
CA LEU A 197 6.21 -4.92 -7.56
C LEU A 197 7.61 -5.42 -7.20
N ARG A 198 8.64 -4.66 -7.53
CA ARG A 198 10.03 -4.99 -7.25
C ARG A 198 10.40 -4.54 -5.85
N VAL A 199 11.08 -5.39 -5.12
CA VAL A 199 11.58 -5.11 -3.78
C VAL A 199 13.07 -5.41 -3.71
N GLU A 200 13.82 -4.45 -3.16
CA GLU A 200 15.22 -4.59 -2.79
C GLU A 200 15.37 -4.30 -1.29
N TRP A 201 16.20 -5.09 -0.62
CA TRP A 201 16.59 -4.86 0.77
C TRP A 201 18.10 -4.72 0.87
N ASN A 202 18.56 -3.59 1.39
CA ASN A 202 19.98 -3.24 1.45
C ASN A 202 20.69 -3.34 0.09
N GLY A 203 20.00 -2.93 -0.98
CA GLY A 203 20.50 -2.98 -2.35
C GLY A 203 20.58 -4.39 -2.96
N GLN A 204 20.04 -5.40 -2.28
CA GLN A 204 19.95 -6.75 -2.80
C GLN A 204 18.50 -7.04 -3.23
N TRP A 205 18.36 -7.72 -4.37
CA TRP A 205 17.06 -8.21 -4.82
C TRP A 205 16.37 -9.06 -3.74
N PHE A 206 15.12 -8.75 -3.47
CA PHE A 206 14.30 -9.48 -2.50
C PHE A 206 13.10 -10.16 -3.15
N GLY A 207 12.46 -9.52 -4.11
CA GLY A 207 11.35 -10.09 -4.87
C GLY A 207 10.82 -9.18 -5.97
N HIS A 208 9.92 -9.75 -6.79
CA HIS A 208 9.20 -9.03 -7.86
C HIS A 208 7.82 -9.65 -8.08
N ALA A 209 7.08 -9.84 -6.99
CA ALA A 209 5.74 -10.44 -7.02
C ALA A 209 4.77 -9.59 -7.86
N HIS A 210 3.87 -10.24 -8.60
CA HIS A 210 2.99 -9.62 -9.59
C HIS A 210 1.62 -9.32 -9.00
N GLY A 211 1.18 -8.07 -9.04
CA GLY A 211 -0.08 -7.61 -8.45
C GLY A 211 -1.34 -8.22 -9.05
N GLY A 212 -1.28 -8.67 -10.31
CA GLY A 212 -2.42 -9.34 -10.96
C GLY A 212 -2.84 -10.67 -10.31
N ALA A 213 -2.04 -11.23 -9.40
CA ALA A 213 -2.36 -12.45 -8.66
C ALA A 213 -3.33 -12.22 -7.48
N ILE A 214 -3.70 -11.00 -7.21
CA ILE A 214 -4.68 -10.66 -6.16
C ILE A 214 -6.00 -11.44 -6.41
N HIS A 215 -6.54 -12.07 -5.36
CA HIS A 215 -7.76 -12.87 -5.47
C HIS A 215 -9.00 -11.99 -5.65
N PHE A 216 -9.27 -11.10 -4.71
CA PHE A 216 -10.31 -10.10 -4.84
C PHE A 216 -9.75 -8.83 -5.48
N GLY A 217 -10.32 -8.40 -6.61
CA GLY A 217 -9.99 -7.11 -7.20
C GLY A 217 -10.44 -5.95 -6.31
N PHE A 218 -9.86 -4.76 -6.46
CA PHE A 218 -10.17 -3.61 -5.62
C PHE A 218 -11.65 -3.25 -5.56
N HIS A 219 -12.39 -3.39 -6.66
CA HIS A 219 -13.84 -3.18 -6.69
C HIS A 219 -14.60 -4.11 -5.73
N GLN A 220 -14.14 -5.35 -5.57
CA GLN A 220 -14.72 -6.32 -4.64
C GLN A 220 -14.37 -5.98 -3.18
N LEU A 221 -13.13 -5.53 -2.93
CA LEU A 221 -12.70 -5.06 -1.61
C LEU A 221 -13.49 -3.81 -1.17
N ILE A 222 -13.71 -2.87 -2.09
CA ILE A 222 -14.52 -1.66 -1.84
C ILE A 222 -15.96 -2.04 -1.50
N ALA A 223 -16.59 -2.91 -2.30
CA ALA A 223 -17.97 -3.38 -2.05
C ALA A 223 -18.10 -4.07 -0.69
N HIS A 224 -17.10 -4.92 -0.33
CA HIS A 224 -17.06 -5.56 0.98
C HIS A 224 -16.97 -4.53 2.11
N ALA A 225 -16.06 -3.56 2.00
CA ALA A 225 -15.89 -2.52 3.01
C ALA A 225 -17.12 -1.59 3.14
N ALA A 226 -17.86 -1.39 2.03
CA ALA A 226 -19.05 -0.53 1.98
C ALA A 226 -20.35 -1.26 2.33
N LEU A 227 -20.32 -2.55 2.67
CA LEU A 227 -21.53 -3.35 2.87
C LEU A 227 -22.51 -2.74 3.89
N THR A 228 -22.00 -2.23 5.01
CA THR A 228 -22.81 -1.72 6.14
C THR A 228 -22.54 -0.24 6.46
N ARG A 229 -21.71 0.42 5.67
CA ARG A 229 -21.35 1.83 5.83
C ARG A 229 -21.04 2.47 4.48
N ARG A 230 -21.18 3.77 4.37
CA ARG A 230 -20.60 4.50 3.24
C ARG A 230 -19.12 4.70 3.48
N LEU A 231 -18.32 4.74 2.43
CA LEU A 231 -16.94 5.20 2.50
C LEU A 231 -16.89 6.66 2.07
N ARG A 232 -16.16 7.48 2.83
CA ARG A 232 -15.98 8.89 2.46
C ARG A 232 -14.93 9.01 1.37
N ALA A 233 -15.07 10.03 0.54
CA ALA A 233 -14.05 10.39 -0.44
C ALA A 233 -12.70 10.59 0.23
N GLY A 234 -11.64 9.96 -0.31
CA GLY A 234 -10.31 9.93 0.30
C GLY A 234 -10.09 8.77 1.28
N CYS A 235 -11.01 7.79 1.36
CA CYS A 235 -10.68 6.49 1.96
C CYS A 235 -9.69 5.75 1.07
N VAL A 236 -8.77 5.01 1.70
CA VAL A 236 -7.74 4.20 1.04
C VAL A 236 -8.04 2.73 1.29
N ILE A 237 -8.00 1.92 0.23
CA ILE A 237 -8.22 0.47 0.30
C ILE A 237 -6.95 -0.22 -0.20
N GLY A 238 -6.31 -1.01 0.64
CA GLY A 238 -5.10 -1.77 0.32
C GLY A 238 -5.37 -3.19 -0.14
N SER A 239 -4.41 -3.75 -0.83
CA SER A 239 -4.45 -5.11 -1.39
C SER A 239 -4.04 -6.21 -0.43
N GLY A 240 -3.32 -5.84 0.62
CA GLY A 240 -2.44 -6.74 1.33
C GLY A 240 -1.12 -6.99 0.59
N THR A 241 -0.18 -7.61 1.28
CA THR A 241 1.15 -7.93 0.75
C THR A 241 1.07 -8.68 -0.58
N VAL A 242 1.69 -8.12 -1.62
CA VAL A 242 1.72 -8.77 -2.95
C VAL A 242 2.45 -10.09 -2.89
N SER A 243 1.79 -11.14 -3.34
CA SER A 243 2.33 -12.51 -3.30
C SER A 243 1.94 -13.30 -4.53
N ASN A 244 2.75 -14.29 -4.90
CA ASN A 244 2.47 -15.22 -5.98
C ASN A 244 2.69 -16.67 -5.53
N ALA A 245 1.99 -17.60 -6.15
CA ALA A 245 2.15 -19.02 -5.86
C ALA A 245 3.56 -19.53 -6.19
N ASP A 246 4.22 -18.99 -7.20
CA ASP A 246 5.60 -19.29 -7.56
C ASP A 246 6.59 -18.62 -6.59
N PRO A 247 7.33 -19.38 -5.75
CA PRO A 247 8.28 -18.82 -4.80
C PRO A 247 9.54 -18.23 -5.46
N THR A 248 9.80 -18.54 -6.73
CA THR A 248 11.01 -18.07 -7.43
C THR A 248 10.98 -16.58 -7.71
N VAL A 249 9.80 -15.95 -7.69
CA VAL A 249 9.67 -14.50 -7.80
C VAL A 249 10.09 -13.76 -6.53
N GLY A 250 10.48 -14.48 -5.47
CA GLY A 250 10.80 -13.90 -4.17
C GLY A 250 9.55 -13.52 -3.38
N ALA A 251 9.67 -12.52 -2.53
CA ALA A 251 8.60 -12.06 -1.63
C ALA A 251 8.52 -10.53 -1.60
N ALA A 252 7.37 -10.00 -1.22
CA ALA A 252 7.18 -8.58 -0.99
C ALA A 252 7.18 -8.22 0.52
N CYS A 253 7.42 -9.20 1.41
CA CYS A 253 7.69 -8.98 2.83
C CYS A 253 8.64 -10.03 3.40
N ILE A 254 9.29 -9.73 4.53
CA ILE A 254 10.21 -10.65 5.20
C ILE A 254 9.45 -11.83 5.80
N ALA A 255 8.26 -11.61 6.36
CA ALA A 255 7.47 -12.69 6.95
C ALA A 255 7.17 -13.80 5.95
N GLU A 256 6.84 -13.47 4.70
CA GLU A 256 6.61 -14.47 3.66
C GLU A 256 7.89 -15.20 3.25
N ARG A 257 9.02 -14.51 3.12
CA ARG A 257 10.33 -15.13 2.89
C ARG A 257 10.64 -16.14 3.99
N ARG A 258 10.43 -15.77 5.25
CA ARG A 258 10.62 -16.64 6.41
C ARG A 258 9.67 -17.82 6.41
N ALA A 259 8.43 -17.64 5.96
CA ALA A 259 7.47 -18.74 5.80
C ALA A 259 7.93 -19.76 4.75
N VAL A 260 8.45 -19.31 3.61
CA VAL A 260 9.05 -20.18 2.59
C VAL A 260 10.23 -20.95 3.16
N GLU A 261 11.16 -20.29 3.84
CA GLU A 261 12.32 -20.92 4.49
C GLU A 261 11.89 -21.98 5.55
N MET A 262 10.86 -21.66 6.35
CA MET A 262 10.30 -22.60 7.32
C MET A 262 9.74 -23.85 6.65
N ILE A 263 9.03 -23.68 5.53
CA ILE A 263 8.44 -24.81 4.78
C ILE A 263 9.51 -25.68 4.13
N GLU A 264 10.57 -25.07 3.57
CA GLU A 264 11.60 -25.77 2.82
C GLU A 264 12.73 -26.32 3.69
N GLN A 265 13.10 -25.61 4.75
CA GLN A 265 14.30 -25.87 5.54
C GLN A 265 14.00 -26.16 7.03
N GLY A 266 12.75 -26.03 7.46
CA GLY A 266 12.31 -26.28 8.83
C GLY A 266 12.60 -25.12 9.81
N ALA A 267 13.27 -24.06 9.39
CA ALA A 267 13.55 -22.89 10.21
C ALA A 267 13.78 -21.63 9.36
N PRO A 268 13.32 -20.46 9.82
CA PRO A 268 13.59 -19.20 9.12
C PRO A 268 15.06 -18.81 9.26
N GLN A 269 15.67 -18.38 8.15
CA GLN A 269 17.06 -17.91 8.08
C GLN A 269 17.14 -16.38 8.01
N THR A 270 16.19 -15.75 7.32
CA THR A 270 16.13 -14.30 7.15
C THR A 270 15.74 -13.61 8.45
N SER A 271 16.53 -12.65 8.93
CA SER A 271 16.18 -11.80 10.07
C SER A 271 15.16 -10.74 9.67
N PHE A 272 14.51 -10.11 10.65
CA PHE A 272 13.77 -8.87 10.41
C PHE A 272 14.74 -7.69 10.28
N MET A 273 14.23 -6.54 9.77
CA MET A 273 15.03 -5.33 9.60
C MET A 273 15.60 -4.81 10.91
N ARG A 274 16.76 -4.16 10.80
CA ARG A 274 17.46 -3.46 11.89
C ARG A 274 17.56 -1.98 11.59
N PHE A 275 17.91 -1.20 12.59
CA PHE A 275 18.24 0.20 12.39
C PHE A 275 19.43 0.35 11.43
N GLY A 276 19.23 1.21 10.43
CA GLY A 276 20.18 1.40 9.33
C GLY A 276 19.82 0.62 8.05
N ASP A 277 19.01 -0.43 8.16
CA ASP A 277 18.55 -1.16 6.97
C ASP A 277 17.69 -0.27 6.06
N ARG A 278 17.76 -0.55 4.77
CA ARG A 278 17.06 0.19 3.72
C ARG A 278 16.22 -0.74 2.87
N VAL A 279 14.98 -0.36 2.63
CA VAL A 279 14.08 -1.03 1.70
C VAL A 279 13.76 -0.09 0.54
N ARG A 280 13.83 -0.63 -0.70
CA ARG A 280 13.43 0.06 -1.91
C ARG A 280 12.34 -0.76 -2.61
N MET A 281 11.25 -0.11 -2.98
CA MET A 281 10.15 -0.72 -3.71
C MET A 281 9.81 0.12 -4.92
N GLU A 282 9.60 -0.51 -6.07
CA GLU A 282 9.30 0.20 -7.30
C GLU A 282 8.50 -0.67 -8.27
N VAL A 283 7.57 -0.04 -8.97
CA VAL A 283 6.81 -0.66 -10.06
C VAL A 283 7.23 -0.02 -11.36
N LEU A 284 7.68 -0.84 -12.30
CA LEU A 284 8.03 -0.40 -13.63
C LEU A 284 6.98 -0.85 -14.63
N ASP A 285 6.66 0.02 -15.59
CA ASP A 285 5.84 -0.33 -16.73
C ASP A 285 6.60 -1.25 -17.72
N LEU A 286 5.95 -1.66 -18.80
CA LEU A 286 6.54 -2.51 -19.84
C LEU A 286 7.70 -1.82 -20.61
N ARG A 287 7.85 -0.50 -20.48
CA ARG A 287 8.94 0.28 -21.07
C ARG A 287 10.09 0.49 -20.09
N GLY A 288 9.95 -0.03 -18.85
CA GLY A 288 10.93 0.16 -17.79
C GLY A 288 10.87 1.53 -17.10
N GLN A 289 9.78 2.28 -17.29
CA GLN A 289 9.57 3.57 -16.61
C GLN A 289 8.89 3.35 -15.27
N SER A 290 9.29 4.11 -14.27
CA SER A 290 8.67 4.08 -12.93
C SER A 290 7.25 4.62 -12.98
N VAL A 291 6.29 3.83 -12.50
CA VAL A 291 4.86 4.16 -12.57
C VAL A 291 4.46 5.12 -11.44
N PHE A 292 4.89 4.82 -10.21
CA PHE A 292 4.50 5.57 -9.01
C PHE A 292 5.68 6.37 -8.41
N GLY A 293 6.89 6.22 -8.97
CA GLY A 293 8.13 6.53 -8.29
C GLY A 293 8.50 5.44 -7.28
N ALA A 294 9.72 5.50 -6.77
CA ALA A 294 10.18 4.51 -5.78
C ALA A 294 9.85 4.95 -4.36
N ILE A 295 9.43 3.99 -3.53
CA ILE A 295 9.59 4.08 -2.07
C ILE A 295 11.01 3.65 -1.78
N ASP A 296 11.77 4.46 -1.02
CA ASP A 296 13.16 4.18 -0.72
C ASP A 296 13.51 4.72 0.67
N GLN A 297 13.37 3.88 1.67
CA GLN A 297 13.31 4.26 3.07
C GLN A 297 14.35 3.53 3.91
N ARG A 298 14.81 4.20 4.96
CA ARG A 298 15.71 3.64 5.96
C ARG A 298 14.99 3.50 7.30
N VAL A 299 15.23 2.39 8.00
CA VAL A 299 14.78 2.19 9.38
C VAL A 299 15.70 2.92 10.33
N VAL A 300 15.15 3.76 11.19
CA VAL A 300 15.90 4.51 12.19
C VAL A 300 15.30 4.37 13.58
N ARG A 301 16.17 4.51 14.58
CA ARG A 301 15.69 4.54 15.96
C ARG A 301 15.04 5.90 16.25
N GLY A 302 13.81 5.88 16.74
CA GLY A 302 13.09 7.04 17.25
C GLY A 302 12.34 6.68 18.51
N GLY A 303 11.75 7.69 19.11
CA GLY A 303 11.04 7.60 20.38
C GLY A 303 11.68 8.59 21.36
N LEU A 304 10.83 9.35 22.04
CA LEU A 304 11.27 10.17 23.15
C LEU A 304 11.76 9.23 24.25
N PRO A 305 12.90 9.52 24.92
CA PRO A 305 13.19 8.83 26.16
C PRO A 305 11.99 9.05 27.07
N CYS A 306 11.41 7.95 27.57
CA CYS A 306 10.47 8.04 28.66
C CYS A 306 11.17 8.80 29.79
N ALA A 307 10.63 9.97 30.15
CA ALA A 307 11.10 10.76 31.25
C ALA A 307 10.90 10.01 32.58
#